data_d362251c9ffb20069b037d3c9157cc14
#
_entry.id   d362251c9ffb20069b037d3c9157cc14
#
_cell.length_a   1.000
_cell.length_b   1.000
_cell.length_c   1.000
_cell.angle_alpha   90.00
_cell.angle_beta   90.00
_cell.angle_gamma   90.00
#
_symmetry.space_group_name_H-M   'P 1'
#
loop_
_entity.id
_entity.type
_entity.pdbx_description
1 polymer ?
#
loop_
_entity_poly.entity_id
_entity_poly.type
_entity_poly.pdbx_seq_one_letter_code
_entity_poly.pdbx_strand_id
1 'polypeptide(L)'
;MVKAPERITYIHFPIILVSFIIGYFTKSVGFIWLAVLVVLSEFVIVLSRFVFSYEQAFQGDLVRFWYAALYLFASAYALIHEGHVRVDVLYSSFSEKKKAWTNMVGSALLGVPLCLIVLFLGLNGKASIINGPVVAFEVTQQGSNGLYLLYLMAVYLAVFAVTMLLQFTSYFMSSSHKIIFNNIEDQTQSDNPDQVRLEKVESN
;
A
#
# COMPACT_ATOMS: atom_id res chain seq x y z
N MET A 1 4.68 -14.77 33.06
CA MET A 1 4.44 -13.65 32.11
C MET A 1 5.77 -13.21 31.54
N VAL A 2 6.02 -13.43 30.26
CA VAL A 2 7.26 -13.02 29.59
C VAL A 2 7.29 -11.49 29.51
N LYS A 3 8.38 -10.86 29.89
CA LYS A 3 8.52 -9.39 29.85
C LYS A 3 8.39 -8.89 28.41
N ALA A 4 7.81 -7.70 28.20
CA ALA A 4 7.56 -7.15 26.87
C ALA A 4 8.78 -7.17 25.91
N PRO A 5 10.01 -6.79 26.33
CA PRO A 5 11.18 -6.86 25.45
C PRO A 5 11.57 -8.29 25.05
N GLU A 6 11.39 -9.27 25.94
CA GLU A 6 11.68 -10.67 25.63
C GLU A 6 10.69 -11.24 24.59
N ARG A 7 9.43 -10.82 24.63
CA ARG A 7 8.42 -11.23 23.65
C ARG A 7 8.74 -10.71 22.26
N ILE A 8 9.18 -9.48 22.13
CA ILE A 8 9.60 -8.89 20.85
C ILE A 8 10.76 -9.68 20.26
N THR A 9 11.78 -9.95 21.08
CA THR A 9 13.02 -10.61 20.61
C THR A 9 12.80 -12.08 20.27
N TYR A 10 12.08 -12.84 21.12
CA TYR A 10 11.99 -14.30 20.93
C TYR A 10 10.80 -14.76 20.09
N ILE A 11 9.77 -13.93 19.93
CA ILE A 11 8.58 -14.32 19.17
C ILE A 11 8.47 -13.52 17.87
N HIS A 12 8.48 -12.18 17.95
CA HIS A 12 8.22 -11.34 16.76
C HIS A 12 9.42 -11.32 15.81
N PHE A 13 10.63 -11.23 16.30
CA PHE A 13 11.81 -11.20 15.45
C PHE A 13 12.00 -12.47 14.60
N PRO A 14 11.88 -13.70 15.14
CA PRO A 14 11.91 -14.91 14.33
C PRO A 14 10.78 -14.99 13.31
N ILE A 15 9.55 -14.58 13.68
CA ILE A 15 8.41 -14.57 12.77
C ILE A 15 8.64 -13.61 11.60
N ILE A 16 9.13 -12.41 11.85
CA ILE A 16 9.47 -11.42 10.82
C ILE A 16 10.57 -11.96 9.90
N LEU A 17 11.61 -12.55 10.48
CA LEU A 17 12.73 -13.11 9.71
C LEU A 17 12.29 -14.29 8.83
N VAL A 18 11.48 -15.20 9.35
CA VAL A 18 10.89 -16.31 8.60
C VAL A 18 9.98 -15.80 7.50
N SER A 19 9.15 -14.79 7.79
CA SER A 19 8.26 -14.15 6.79
C SER A 19 9.07 -13.51 5.67
N PHE A 20 10.18 -12.86 5.99
CA PHE A 20 11.07 -12.25 5.01
C PHE A 20 11.75 -13.30 4.11
N ILE A 21 12.22 -14.40 4.71
CA ILE A 21 12.80 -15.54 3.98
C ILE A 21 11.77 -16.18 3.05
N ILE A 22 10.57 -16.45 3.56
CA ILE A 22 9.48 -17.01 2.74
C ILE A 22 9.12 -16.05 1.61
N GLY A 23 9.00 -14.75 1.87
CA GLY A 23 8.73 -13.72 0.88
C GLY A 23 9.80 -13.61 -0.21
N TYR A 24 11.06 -13.85 0.12
CA TYR A 24 12.16 -13.88 -0.84
C TYR A 24 12.08 -15.07 -1.81
N PHE A 25 11.69 -16.25 -1.30
CA PHE A 25 11.57 -17.46 -2.12
C PHE A 25 10.24 -17.57 -2.88
N THR A 26 9.17 -16.99 -2.37
CA THR A 26 7.83 -17.03 -2.99
C THR A 26 7.55 -15.76 -3.78
N LYS A 27 7.81 -15.76 -5.06
CA LYS A 27 7.47 -14.66 -5.99
C LYS A 27 5.96 -14.46 -6.19
N SER A 28 5.12 -15.32 -5.63
CA SER A 28 3.69 -15.44 -5.94
C SER A 28 2.76 -15.47 -4.71
N VAL A 29 3.19 -14.93 -3.56
CA VAL A 29 2.23 -14.71 -2.45
C VAL A 29 1.42 -13.46 -2.79
N GLY A 30 0.47 -13.64 -3.71
CA GLY A 30 -0.43 -12.57 -4.11
C GLY A 30 -1.41 -12.23 -3.00
N PHE A 31 -1.96 -11.02 -3.06
CA PHE A 31 -3.03 -10.52 -2.18
C PHE A 31 -4.27 -11.42 -2.17
N ILE A 32 -4.40 -12.35 -3.11
CA ILE A 32 -5.41 -13.41 -3.15
C ILE A 32 -5.39 -14.23 -1.85
N TRP A 33 -4.21 -14.56 -1.31
CA TRP A 33 -4.11 -15.30 -0.05
C TRP A 33 -4.61 -14.50 1.16
N LEU A 34 -4.36 -13.19 1.19
CA LEU A 34 -4.93 -12.31 2.22
C LEU A 34 -6.45 -12.23 2.10
N ALA A 35 -6.98 -12.16 0.89
CA ALA A 35 -8.43 -12.20 0.66
C ALA A 35 -9.04 -13.54 1.10
N VAL A 36 -8.38 -14.67 0.82
CA VAL A 36 -8.79 -15.99 1.32
C VAL A 36 -8.81 -16.03 2.85
N LEU A 37 -7.80 -15.46 3.52
CA LEU A 37 -7.77 -15.40 4.99
C LEU A 37 -8.91 -14.56 5.57
N VAL A 38 -9.30 -13.46 4.91
CA VAL A 38 -10.48 -12.67 5.28
C VAL A 38 -11.73 -13.53 5.17
N VAL A 39 -11.96 -14.19 4.02
CA VAL A 39 -13.12 -15.04 3.79
C VAL A 39 -13.18 -16.20 4.78
N LEU A 40 -12.06 -16.86 5.05
CA LEU A 40 -11.99 -17.94 6.05
C LEU A 40 -12.32 -17.45 7.46
N SER A 41 -11.83 -16.27 7.84
CA SER A 41 -12.13 -15.67 9.15
C SER A 41 -13.61 -15.34 9.28
N GLU A 42 -14.24 -14.76 8.26
CA GLU A 42 -15.68 -14.50 8.21
C GLU A 42 -16.48 -15.83 8.26
N PHE A 43 -16.07 -16.83 7.51
CA PHE A 43 -16.71 -18.14 7.51
C PHE A 43 -16.68 -18.80 8.89
N VAL A 44 -15.57 -18.71 9.63
CA VAL A 44 -15.47 -19.21 11.00
C VAL A 44 -16.46 -18.48 11.92
N ILE A 45 -16.64 -17.15 11.77
CA ILE A 45 -17.64 -16.40 12.55
C ILE A 45 -19.04 -16.90 12.25
N VAL A 46 -19.38 -17.07 10.98
CA VAL A 46 -20.69 -17.54 10.55
C VAL A 46 -20.98 -18.92 11.14
N LEU A 47 -20.03 -19.86 11.01
CA LEU A 47 -20.20 -21.21 11.60
C LEU A 47 -20.36 -21.16 13.12
N SER A 48 -19.50 -20.41 13.82
CA SER A 48 -19.56 -20.31 15.27
C SER A 48 -20.90 -19.75 15.75
N ARG A 49 -21.41 -18.74 15.06
CA ARG A 49 -22.66 -18.06 15.43
C ARG A 49 -23.90 -18.90 15.12
N PHE A 50 -23.97 -19.48 13.90
CA PHE A 50 -25.19 -20.17 13.45
C PHE A 50 -25.22 -21.63 13.81
N VAL A 51 -24.09 -22.33 13.86
CA VAL A 51 -24.05 -23.78 14.21
C VAL A 51 -23.89 -23.99 15.70
N PHE A 52 -22.99 -23.23 16.34
CA PHE A 52 -22.64 -23.40 17.75
C PHE A 52 -23.33 -22.39 18.68
N SER A 53 -24.04 -21.40 18.13
CA SER A 53 -24.66 -20.29 18.88
C SER A 53 -23.70 -19.60 19.85
N TYR A 54 -22.43 -19.56 19.51
CA TYR A 54 -21.36 -19.03 20.33
C TYR A 54 -20.40 -18.16 19.50
N GLU A 55 -20.19 -16.94 19.93
CA GLU A 55 -19.28 -16.00 19.28
C GLU A 55 -18.16 -15.63 20.25
N GLN A 56 -16.93 -15.80 19.81
CA GLN A 56 -15.74 -15.41 20.59
C GLN A 56 -15.28 -14.00 20.22
N ALA A 57 -14.88 -13.21 21.21
CA ALA A 57 -14.43 -11.84 21.03
C ALA A 57 -13.23 -11.69 20.07
N PHE A 58 -12.32 -12.67 20.04
CA PHE A 58 -11.14 -12.63 19.17
C PHE A 58 -11.45 -12.82 17.67
N GLN A 59 -12.61 -13.39 17.32
CA GLN A 59 -12.97 -13.63 15.91
C GLN A 59 -13.13 -12.33 15.13
N GLY A 60 -13.84 -11.36 15.71
CA GLY A 60 -13.99 -10.03 15.10
C GLY A 60 -12.68 -9.27 14.95
N ASP A 61 -11.75 -9.41 15.90
CA ASP A 61 -10.42 -8.81 15.83
C ASP A 61 -9.57 -9.46 14.73
N LEU A 62 -9.69 -10.77 14.54
CA LEU A 62 -8.98 -11.51 13.49
C LEU A 62 -9.40 -11.05 12.09
N VAL A 63 -10.69 -10.86 11.86
CA VAL A 63 -11.20 -10.32 10.59
C VAL A 63 -10.67 -8.92 10.33
N ARG A 64 -10.74 -8.03 11.31
CA ARG A 64 -10.21 -6.65 11.17
C ARG A 64 -8.72 -6.65 10.84
N PHE A 65 -7.96 -7.55 11.44
CA PHE A 65 -6.54 -7.69 11.20
C PHE A 65 -6.22 -8.07 9.75
N TRP A 66 -6.89 -9.10 9.22
CA TRP A 66 -6.71 -9.52 7.83
C TRP A 66 -7.22 -8.49 6.83
N TYR A 67 -8.33 -7.80 7.15
CA TYR A 67 -8.82 -6.69 6.35
C TYR A 67 -7.80 -5.54 6.30
N ALA A 68 -7.27 -5.15 7.43
CA ALA A 68 -6.24 -4.10 7.49
C ALA A 68 -5.01 -4.49 6.65
N ALA A 69 -4.53 -5.73 6.79
CA ALA A 69 -3.42 -6.24 6.00
C ALA A 69 -3.72 -6.21 4.50
N LEU A 70 -4.89 -6.70 4.09
CA LEU A 70 -5.31 -6.75 2.69
C LEU A 70 -5.34 -5.34 2.08
N TYR A 71 -6.09 -4.41 2.69
CA TYR A 71 -6.27 -3.07 2.11
C TYR A 71 -4.99 -2.24 2.14
N LEU A 72 -4.25 -2.27 3.23
CA LEU A 72 -3.05 -1.45 3.37
C LEU A 72 -1.90 -1.96 2.47
N PHE A 73 -1.67 -3.26 2.40
CA PHE A 73 -0.58 -3.79 1.58
C PHE A 73 -0.93 -3.88 0.09
N ALA A 74 -2.19 -4.16 -0.24
CA ALA A 74 -2.63 -4.19 -1.63
C ALA A 74 -2.64 -2.82 -2.30
N SER A 75 -2.76 -1.72 -1.55
CA SER A 75 -2.86 -0.37 -2.11
C SER A 75 -1.63 0.03 -2.93
N ALA A 76 -0.42 -0.23 -2.44
CA ALA A 76 0.80 0.08 -3.16
C ALA A 76 0.94 -0.78 -4.44
N TYR A 77 0.58 -2.05 -4.34
CA TYR A 77 0.57 -2.95 -5.48
C TYR A 77 -0.46 -2.54 -6.54
N ALA A 78 -1.67 -2.17 -6.12
CA ALA A 78 -2.72 -1.70 -7.01
C ALA A 78 -2.31 -0.41 -7.73
N LEU A 79 -1.56 0.48 -7.07
CA LEU A 79 -1.03 1.68 -7.71
C LEU A 79 0.00 1.35 -8.81
N ILE A 80 0.89 0.38 -8.58
CA ILE A 80 1.89 -0.06 -9.57
C ILE A 80 1.22 -0.64 -10.83
N HIS A 81 0.21 -1.49 -10.62
CA HIS A 81 -0.47 -2.20 -11.71
C HIS A 81 -1.65 -1.43 -12.30
N GLU A 82 -1.77 -0.14 -11.97
CA GLU A 82 -2.88 0.70 -12.45
C GLU A 82 -4.26 0.08 -12.15
N GLY A 83 -4.34 -0.76 -11.11
CA GLY A 83 -5.55 -1.50 -10.72
C GLY A 83 -6.66 -0.63 -10.14
N HIS A 84 -6.43 0.67 -9.95
CA HIS A 84 -7.47 1.61 -9.59
C HIS A 84 -8.35 1.89 -10.81
N VAL A 85 -9.65 1.80 -10.61
CA VAL A 85 -10.62 2.24 -11.62
C VAL A 85 -10.37 3.74 -11.87
N ARG A 86 -9.61 4.04 -12.90
CA ARG A 86 -9.47 5.41 -13.38
C ARG A 86 -10.79 5.79 -14.05
N VAL A 87 -11.20 7.02 -13.87
CA VAL A 87 -12.28 7.59 -14.69
C VAL A 87 -11.70 7.80 -16.08
N ASP A 88 -11.57 6.71 -16.83
CA ASP A 88 -10.88 6.67 -18.12
C ASP A 88 -11.51 7.58 -19.18
N VAL A 89 -12.77 7.93 -19.01
CA VAL A 89 -13.51 8.76 -19.98
C VAL A 89 -12.82 10.10 -20.24
N LEU A 90 -12.32 10.76 -19.20
CA LEU A 90 -11.59 12.02 -19.37
C LEU A 90 -10.09 11.79 -19.61
N TYR A 91 -9.49 10.85 -18.89
CA TYR A 91 -8.07 10.61 -18.96
C TYR A 91 -7.62 9.95 -20.28
N SER A 92 -8.43 9.07 -20.86
CA SER A 92 -8.13 8.40 -22.14
C SER A 92 -8.05 9.40 -23.30
N SER A 93 -8.83 10.49 -23.25
CA SER A 93 -8.81 11.53 -24.28
C SER A 93 -7.61 12.50 -24.18
N PHE A 94 -6.79 12.41 -23.11
CA PHE A 94 -5.63 13.26 -22.94
C PHE A 94 -4.45 12.79 -23.79
N SER A 95 -3.70 13.76 -24.35
CA SER A 95 -2.40 13.45 -24.96
C SER A 95 -1.42 12.93 -23.93
N GLU A 96 -0.41 12.16 -24.34
CA GLU A 96 0.59 11.56 -23.45
C GLU A 96 1.29 12.60 -22.55
N LYS A 97 1.55 13.79 -23.08
CA LYS A 97 2.11 14.92 -22.33
C LYS A 97 1.18 15.42 -21.22
N LYS A 98 -0.14 15.51 -21.51
CA LYS A 98 -1.15 15.90 -20.51
C LYS A 98 -1.32 14.81 -19.44
N LYS A 99 -1.28 13.53 -19.82
CA LYS A 99 -1.30 12.40 -18.88
C LYS A 99 -0.12 12.44 -17.93
N ALA A 100 1.10 12.63 -18.47
CA ALA A 100 2.30 12.74 -17.65
C ALA A 100 2.23 13.93 -16.67
N TRP A 101 1.76 15.09 -17.12
CA TRP A 101 1.56 16.27 -16.28
C TRP A 101 0.54 16.03 -15.17
N THR A 102 -0.62 15.45 -15.48
CA THR A 102 -1.66 15.13 -14.50
C THR A 102 -1.15 14.15 -13.44
N ASN A 103 -0.41 13.12 -13.87
CA ASN A 103 0.18 12.14 -12.96
C ASN A 103 1.26 12.77 -12.07
N MET A 104 2.10 13.63 -12.62
CA MET A 104 3.14 14.35 -11.86
C MET A 104 2.53 15.26 -10.79
N VAL A 105 1.56 16.09 -11.18
CA VAL A 105 0.89 17.02 -10.27
C VAL A 105 0.08 16.27 -9.22
N GLY A 106 -0.67 15.23 -9.61
CA GLY A 106 -1.46 14.42 -8.69
C GLY A 106 -0.61 13.71 -7.64
N SER A 107 0.51 13.11 -8.05
CA SER A 107 1.44 12.46 -7.11
C SER A 107 2.09 13.46 -6.16
N ALA A 108 2.53 14.64 -6.66
CA ALA A 108 3.20 15.65 -5.85
C ALA A 108 2.26 16.39 -4.88
N LEU A 109 1.03 16.74 -5.31
CA LEU A 109 0.11 17.55 -4.51
C LEU A 109 -0.82 16.72 -3.62
N LEU A 110 -1.17 15.51 -4.02
CA LEU A 110 -2.11 14.67 -3.28
C LEU A 110 -1.40 13.47 -2.63
N GLY A 111 -0.62 12.70 -3.40
CA GLY A 111 -0.03 11.46 -2.93
C GLY A 111 1.03 11.67 -1.85
N VAL A 112 2.06 12.44 -2.17
CA VAL A 112 3.19 12.67 -1.25
C VAL A 112 2.77 13.40 0.02
N PRO A 113 2.01 14.51 -0.02
CA PRO A 113 1.60 15.21 1.20
C PRO A 113 0.69 14.35 2.10
N LEU A 114 -0.23 13.56 1.51
CA LEU A 114 -1.08 12.67 2.27
C LEU A 114 -0.25 11.67 3.10
N CYS A 115 0.72 11.00 2.46
CA CYS A 115 1.59 10.05 3.14
C CYS A 115 2.46 10.71 4.21
N LEU A 116 2.98 11.90 3.95
CA LEU A 116 3.75 12.66 4.92
C LEU A 116 2.90 13.10 6.13
N ILE A 117 1.67 13.54 5.90
CA ILE A 117 0.74 13.90 6.97
C ILE A 117 0.44 12.67 7.84
N VAL A 118 0.15 11.51 7.23
CA VAL A 118 -0.10 10.27 7.98
C VAL A 118 1.12 9.88 8.83
N LEU A 119 2.33 9.97 8.27
CA LEU A 119 3.55 9.65 9.01
C LEU A 119 3.84 10.69 10.11
N PHE A 120 3.77 11.97 9.78
CA PHE A 120 4.11 13.03 10.72
C PHE A 120 3.12 13.11 11.89
N LEU A 121 1.82 13.17 11.60
CA LEU A 121 0.79 13.20 12.64
C LEU A 121 0.64 11.84 13.35
N GLY A 122 0.86 10.74 12.62
CA GLY A 122 0.77 9.39 13.19
C GLY A 122 1.89 9.06 14.16
N LEU A 123 3.09 9.60 13.95
CA LEU A 123 4.26 9.35 14.79
C LEU A 123 4.53 10.47 15.81
N ASN A 124 3.95 11.66 15.64
CA ASN A 124 4.23 12.84 16.45
C ASN A 124 3.40 12.84 17.74
N GLY A 125 4.03 12.45 18.83
CA GLY A 125 3.43 12.48 20.17
C GLY A 125 3.07 11.09 20.72
N LYS A 126 2.91 11.02 22.06
CA LYS A 126 2.62 9.75 22.74
C LYS A 126 1.20 9.22 22.51
N ALA A 127 0.27 10.08 22.17
CA ALA A 127 -1.15 9.75 21.94
C ALA A 127 -1.55 9.79 20.46
N SER A 128 -0.57 9.78 19.54
CA SER A 128 -0.84 9.78 18.10
C SER A 128 -1.34 8.43 17.60
N ILE A 129 -1.94 8.41 16.42
CA ILE A 129 -2.64 7.24 15.85
C ILE A 129 -1.73 6.01 15.71
N ILE A 130 -0.45 6.22 15.37
CA ILE A 130 0.51 5.10 15.21
C ILE A 130 1.27 4.88 16.51
N ASN A 131 1.80 5.92 17.11
CA ASN A 131 2.68 5.79 18.26
C ASN A 131 1.92 5.43 19.56
N GLY A 132 0.69 5.92 19.75
CA GLY A 132 -0.13 5.61 20.92
C GLY A 132 -0.32 4.10 21.10
N PRO A 133 -0.94 3.39 20.14
CA PRO A 133 -1.13 1.93 20.24
C PRO A 133 0.17 1.15 20.36
N VAL A 134 1.25 1.57 19.68
CA VAL A 134 2.54 0.89 19.71
C VAL A 134 3.20 1.01 21.09
N VAL A 135 3.18 2.20 21.69
CA VAL A 135 3.82 2.44 23.00
C VAL A 135 2.98 1.87 24.15
N ALA A 136 1.66 1.99 24.06
CA ALA A 136 0.73 1.53 25.10
C ALA A 136 0.41 0.03 24.97
N PHE A 137 0.77 -0.65 23.88
CA PHE A 137 0.32 -2.01 23.54
C PHE A 137 -1.18 -2.16 23.67
N GLU A 138 -1.92 -1.24 23.04
CA GLU A 138 -3.36 -1.17 23.19
C GLU A 138 -4.05 -2.43 22.65
N VAL A 139 -5.03 -2.89 23.40
CA VAL A 139 -5.93 -3.99 23.03
C VAL A 139 -7.16 -3.40 22.34
N THR A 140 -7.71 -4.08 21.35
CA THR A 140 -9.04 -3.75 20.84
C THR A 140 -10.09 -3.95 21.94
N GLN A 141 -10.99 -2.99 22.09
CA GLN A 141 -11.95 -2.92 23.21
C GLN A 141 -13.09 -3.96 23.16
N GLN A 142 -12.94 -5.07 22.46
CA GLN A 142 -14.01 -6.08 22.30
C GLN A 142 -14.04 -7.16 23.40
N GLY A 143 -13.59 -6.83 24.58
CA GLY A 143 -13.69 -7.72 25.76
C GLY A 143 -12.32 -8.17 26.30
N SER A 144 -12.35 -8.84 27.45
CA SER A 144 -11.16 -9.27 28.18
C SER A 144 -10.31 -10.34 27.44
N ASN A 145 -10.87 -10.98 26.42
CA ASN A 145 -10.25 -12.03 25.61
C ASN A 145 -9.94 -11.61 24.18
N GLY A 146 -9.87 -10.31 23.88
CA GLY A 146 -9.50 -9.79 22.56
C GLY A 146 -8.04 -10.08 22.20
N LEU A 147 -7.77 -10.09 20.90
CA LEU A 147 -6.40 -10.18 20.41
C LEU A 147 -5.71 -8.82 20.56
N TYR A 148 -4.46 -8.82 21.04
CA TYR A 148 -3.63 -7.61 21.15
C TYR A 148 -3.11 -7.18 19.76
N LEU A 149 -4.01 -6.79 18.87
CA LEU A 149 -3.69 -6.54 17.45
C LEU A 149 -3.64 -5.05 17.09
N LEU A 150 -4.16 -4.16 17.92
CA LEU A 150 -4.26 -2.74 17.58
C LEU A 150 -2.88 -2.12 17.28
N TYR A 151 -1.86 -2.48 18.06
CA TYR A 151 -0.49 -2.03 17.81
C TYR A 151 0.09 -2.56 16.48
N LEU A 152 -0.25 -3.80 16.08
CA LEU A 152 0.16 -4.35 14.78
C LEU A 152 -0.54 -3.64 13.62
N MET A 153 -1.82 -3.34 13.76
CA MET A 153 -2.57 -2.57 12.77
C MET A 153 -2.01 -1.15 12.62
N ALA A 154 -1.59 -0.52 13.72
CA ALA A 154 -0.91 0.78 13.69
C ALA A 154 0.45 0.70 12.96
N VAL A 155 1.21 -0.38 13.16
CA VAL A 155 2.44 -0.64 12.39
C VAL A 155 2.13 -0.87 10.91
N TYR A 156 1.05 -1.58 10.57
CA TYR A 156 0.63 -1.73 9.17
C TYR A 156 0.35 -0.38 8.50
N LEU A 157 -0.29 0.53 9.22
CA LEU A 157 -0.54 1.89 8.72
C LEU A 157 0.78 2.65 8.46
N ALA A 158 1.77 2.50 9.33
CA ALA A 158 3.08 3.10 9.12
C ALA A 158 3.79 2.51 7.88
N VAL A 159 3.81 1.18 7.76
CA VAL A 159 4.38 0.49 6.59
C VAL A 159 3.67 0.90 5.30
N PHE A 160 2.35 0.97 5.33
CA PHE A 160 1.55 1.47 4.21
C PHE A 160 1.98 2.88 3.80
N ALA A 161 2.04 3.82 4.75
CA ALA A 161 2.39 5.20 4.44
C ALA A 161 3.79 5.33 3.85
N VAL A 162 4.77 4.55 4.33
CA VAL A 162 6.13 4.51 3.78
C VAL A 162 6.14 3.91 2.37
N THR A 163 5.50 2.78 2.15
CA THR A 163 5.47 2.11 0.84
C THR A 163 4.75 2.96 -0.20
N MET A 164 3.64 3.60 0.16
CA MET A 164 2.91 4.52 -0.70
C MET A 164 3.72 5.78 -1.02
N LEU A 165 4.45 6.33 -0.03
CA LEU A 165 5.33 7.48 -0.25
C LEU A 165 6.41 7.16 -1.28
N LEU A 166 7.08 6.00 -1.14
CA LEU A 166 8.07 5.54 -2.11
C LEU A 166 7.46 5.37 -3.50
N GLN A 167 6.26 4.82 -3.58
CA GLN A 167 5.57 4.60 -4.84
C GLN A 167 5.15 5.91 -5.52
N PHE A 168 4.61 6.88 -4.78
CA PHE A 168 4.27 8.20 -5.33
C PHE A 168 5.52 8.96 -5.79
N THR A 169 6.62 8.85 -5.05
CA THR A 169 7.89 9.45 -5.45
C THR A 169 8.42 8.83 -6.75
N SER A 170 8.38 7.51 -6.87
CA SER A 170 8.75 6.80 -8.09
C SER A 170 7.86 7.20 -9.28
N TYR A 171 6.56 7.32 -9.05
CA TYR A 171 5.60 7.73 -10.07
C TYR A 171 5.82 9.18 -10.53
N PHE A 172 6.13 10.07 -9.59
CA PHE A 172 6.53 11.45 -9.87
C PHE A 172 7.78 11.51 -10.74
N MET A 173 8.84 10.76 -10.38
CA MET A 173 10.10 10.73 -11.15
C MET A 173 9.87 10.18 -12.56
N SER A 174 9.12 9.09 -12.70
CA SER A 174 8.80 8.51 -14.01
C SER A 174 8.01 9.48 -14.89
N SER A 175 7.03 10.18 -14.33
CA SER A 175 6.23 11.17 -15.05
C SER A 175 7.05 12.39 -15.46
N SER A 176 7.95 12.85 -14.59
CA SER A 176 8.88 13.95 -14.89
C SER A 176 9.84 13.59 -16.02
N HIS A 177 10.39 12.37 -16.00
CA HIS A 177 11.26 11.87 -17.06
C HIS A 177 10.54 11.85 -18.42
N LYS A 178 9.29 11.36 -18.47
CA LYS A 178 8.48 11.36 -19.69
C LYS A 178 8.25 12.76 -20.25
N ILE A 179 8.01 13.75 -19.40
CA ILE A 179 7.82 15.14 -19.83
C ILE A 179 9.11 15.71 -20.44
N ILE A 180 10.27 15.46 -19.81
CA ILE A 180 11.55 15.94 -20.29
C ILE A 180 11.89 15.29 -21.64
N PHE A 181 11.71 13.97 -21.75
CA PHE A 181 12.01 13.22 -22.97
C PHE A 181 11.14 13.68 -24.14
N ASN A 182 9.84 13.84 -23.97
CA ASN A 182 8.95 14.36 -25.00
C ASN A 182 9.31 15.80 -25.43
N ASN A 183 9.80 16.62 -24.51
CA ASN A 183 10.26 17.98 -24.87
C ASN A 183 11.56 17.96 -25.70
N ILE A 184 12.46 17.03 -25.42
CA ILE A 184 13.69 16.85 -26.20
C ILE A 184 13.36 16.34 -27.61
N GLU A 185 12.46 15.37 -27.76
CA GLU A 185 11.99 14.91 -29.07
C GLU A 185 11.35 16.01 -29.88
N ASP A 186 10.44 16.79 -29.27
CA ASP A 186 9.79 17.95 -29.93
C ASP A 186 10.84 18.97 -30.41
N GLN A 187 11.90 19.24 -29.62
CA GLN A 187 12.98 20.18 -30.01
C GLN A 187 13.84 19.60 -31.14
N THR A 188 14.23 18.34 -31.06
CA THR A 188 15.04 17.69 -32.10
C THR A 188 14.28 17.65 -33.43
N GLN A 189 12.98 17.45 -33.40
CA GLN A 189 12.12 17.43 -34.59
C GLN A 189 11.95 18.84 -35.19
N SER A 190 11.99 19.88 -34.35
CA SER A 190 11.93 21.29 -34.78
C SER A 190 13.24 21.76 -35.41
N ASP A 191 14.37 21.30 -34.87
CA ASP A 191 15.69 21.75 -35.29
C ASP A 191 16.19 21.03 -36.56
N ASN A 192 15.65 19.85 -36.89
CA ASN A 192 16.05 19.06 -38.07
C ASN A 192 14.89 18.38 -38.79
N PRO A 193 13.96 19.14 -39.43
CA PRO A 193 12.77 18.60 -40.07
C PRO A 193 13.06 17.67 -41.27
N ASP A 194 14.22 17.81 -41.89
CA ASP A 194 14.55 17.01 -43.08
C ASP A 194 15.03 15.60 -42.74
N GLN A 195 15.72 15.38 -41.62
CA GLN A 195 16.09 14.03 -41.18
C GLN A 195 14.87 13.18 -40.79
N VAL A 196 13.88 13.78 -40.15
CA VAL A 196 12.63 13.08 -39.78
C VAL A 196 11.81 12.68 -41.03
N ARG A 197 11.92 13.43 -42.12
CA ARG A 197 11.29 13.07 -43.40
C ARG A 197 11.98 11.86 -44.05
N LEU A 198 13.31 11.77 -43.94
CA LEU A 198 14.08 10.67 -44.51
C LEU A 198 13.81 9.34 -43.79
N GLU A 199 13.80 9.35 -42.45
CA GLU A 199 13.47 8.16 -41.65
C GLU A 199 12.05 7.63 -41.92
N LYS A 200 11.07 8.50 -42.13
CA LYS A 200 9.70 8.09 -42.48
C LYS A 200 9.58 7.50 -43.90
N VAL A 201 10.49 7.84 -44.80
CA VAL A 201 10.51 7.29 -46.15
C VAL A 201 11.22 5.93 -46.16
N GLU A 202 12.21 5.70 -45.32
CA GLU A 202 12.89 4.40 -45.21
C GLU A 202 12.10 3.33 -44.43
N SER A 203 11.12 3.74 -43.60
CA SER A 203 10.28 2.83 -42.79
C SER A 203 8.99 2.37 -43.48
N ASN A 204 8.69 2.81 -44.72
CA ASN A 204 7.58 2.39 -45.57
C ASN A 204 8.08 1.56 -46.76
#